data_26cb90eb8184b81f867346bf49fa55f7
#
_entry.id   26cb90eb8184b81f867346bf49fa55f7
#
_cell.length_a   1.000
_cell.length_b   1.000
_cell.length_c   1.000
_cell.angle_alpha   90.00
_cell.angle_beta   90.00
_cell.angle_gamma   90.00
#
_symmetry.space_group_name_H-M   'P 1'
#
loop_
_entity.id
_entity.type
_entity.pdbx_description
1 polymer ?
#
loop_
_entity_poly.entity_id
_entity_poly.type
_entity_poly.pdbx_seq_one_letter_code
_entity_poly.pdbx_strand_id
1 'polypeptide(L)'
;MFEAVFESTSPVDEITVFIEIKRVFYKSENTPTNFYGYMDLDPSVTAEGEFFLNTAGSGASFVPPGTAFTYSFEARNVAGDVMRTTEKEFIYLDQRFEWTSLSNGSISIFYYGPTENRAQQMLEVSVQSVERMSDVLDVSDVGPINIMAYNNYRHMVGA
;
A
#
# COMPACT_ATOMS: atom_id res chain seq x y z
N MET A 1 -8.35 -4.96 -3.50
CA MET A 1 -9.03 -4.83 -4.80
C MET A 1 -8.75 -3.46 -5.35
N PHE A 2 -8.44 -3.35 -6.63
CA PHE A 2 -8.27 -2.09 -7.37
C PHE A 2 -9.40 -1.98 -8.36
N GLU A 3 -10.01 -0.82 -8.45
CA GLU A 3 -11.12 -0.52 -9.36
C GLU A 3 -10.78 0.73 -10.16
N ALA A 4 -11.12 0.74 -11.44
CA ALA A 4 -10.94 1.87 -12.31
C ALA A 4 -12.12 2.02 -13.26
N VAL A 5 -12.46 3.28 -13.53
CA VAL A 5 -13.45 3.65 -14.56
C VAL A 5 -12.78 4.64 -15.51
N PHE A 6 -12.87 4.35 -16.80
CA PHE A 6 -12.37 5.21 -17.87
C PHE A 6 -13.47 5.56 -18.87
N GLU A 7 -13.50 6.83 -19.25
CA GLU A 7 -14.36 7.32 -20.31
C GLU A 7 -13.52 7.69 -21.54
N SER A 8 -13.93 7.26 -22.71
CA SER A 8 -13.25 7.50 -23.98
C SER A 8 -14.25 7.69 -25.13
N THR A 9 -13.81 8.31 -26.21
CA THR A 9 -14.59 8.46 -27.46
C THR A 9 -14.67 7.16 -28.28
N SER A 10 -13.78 6.20 -28.00
CA SER A 10 -13.74 4.87 -28.59
C SER A 10 -13.75 3.82 -27.48
N PRO A 11 -14.28 2.61 -27.70
CA PRO A 11 -14.29 1.58 -26.68
C PRO A 11 -12.90 1.31 -26.11
N VAL A 12 -12.78 1.35 -24.77
CA VAL A 12 -11.59 0.92 -24.03
C VAL A 12 -11.62 -0.60 -23.99
N ASP A 13 -10.54 -1.24 -24.41
CA ASP A 13 -10.41 -2.70 -24.53
C ASP A 13 -9.30 -3.27 -23.64
N GLU A 14 -8.49 -2.41 -23.03
CA GLU A 14 -7.46 -2.82 -22.07
C GLU A 14 -7.34 -1.79 -20.93
N ILE A 15 -7.33 -2.26 -19.68
CA ILE A 15 -6.91 -1.47 -18.52
C ILE A 15 -5.85 -2.25 -17.78
N THR A 16 -4.70 -1.61 -17.57
CA THR A 16 -3.58 -2.16 -16.80
C THR A 16 -3.40 -1.37 -15.52
N VAL A 17 -3.30 -2.06 -14.39
CA VAL A 17 -2.87 -1.47 -13.11
C VAL A 17 -1.37 -1.70 -12.93
N PHE A 18 -0.65 -0.64 -12.61
CA PHE A 18 0.75 -0.68 -12.19
C PHE A 18 0.80 -0.44 -10.68
N ILE A 19 1.50 -1.30 -9.96
CA ILE A 19 1.58 -1.28 -8.50
C ILE A 19 3.03 -1.35 -8.10
N GLU A 20 3.50 -0.41 -7.30
CA GLU A 20 4.82 -0.43 -6.70
C GLU A 20 4.72 -0.55 -5.18
N ILE A 21 5.50 -1.46 -4.60
CA ILE A 21 5.65 -1.58 -3.15
C ILE A 21 6.81 -0.69 -2.71
N LYS A 22 6.52 0.34 -1.91
CA LYS A 22 7.54 1.17 -1.26
C LYS A 22 8.16 0.40 -0.08
N ARG A 23 9.26 -0.31 -0.32
CA ARG A 23 10.00 -1.01 0.74
C ARG A 23 11.14 -0.14 1.24
N VAL A 24 11.08 0.26 2.50
CA VAL A 24 12.10 1.13 3.12
C VAL A 24 13.36 0.34 3.53
N PHE A 25 13.28 -0.98 3.83
CA PHE A 25 14.35 -1.68 4.53
C PHE A 25 14.92 -2.94 3.87
N TYR A 26 14.39 -3.42 2.73
CA TYR A 26 14.90 -4.63 2.09
C TYR A 26 14.80 -4.55 0.57
N LYS A 27 15.84 -4.02 -0.07
CA LYS A 27 16.10 -4.37 -1.48
C LYS A 27 16.81 -5.72 -1.49
N SER A 28 16.07 -6.81 -1.39
CA SER A 28 16.54 -8.08 -1.91
C SER A 28 16.49 -7.96 -3.43
N GLU A 29 17.60 -8.21 -4.11
CA GLU A 29 17.70 -8.14 -5.58
C GLU A 29 16.68 -9.02 -6.30
N ASN A 30 16.04 -9.96 -5.59
CA ASN A 30 15.08 -10.94 -6.11
C ASN A 30 13.63 -10.70 -5.68
N THR A 31 13.31 -9.61 -4.97
CA THR A 31 11.92 -9.34 -4.59
C THR A 31 11.36 -8.29 -5.55
N PRO A 32 10.39 -8.64 -6.40
CA PRO A 32 9.76 -7.67 -7.26
C PRO A 32 9.11 -6.59 -6.39
N THR A 33 9.48 -5.33 -6.61
CA THR A 33 8.84 -4.17 -5.99
C THR A 33 7.70 -3.66 -6.85
N ASN A 34 7.69 -4.04 -8.13
CA ASN A 34 6.73 -3.60 -9.13
C ASN A 34 5.91 -4.77 -9.63
N PHE A 35 4.62 -4.59 -9.65
CA PHE A 35 3.65 -5.52 -10.22
C PHE A 35 2.82 -4.78 -11.26
N TYR A 36 2.31 -5.53 -12.22
CA TYR A 36 1.25 -5.04 -13.09
C TYR A 36 0.22 -6.15 -13.27
N GLY A 37 -1.01 -5.74 -13.53
CA GLY A 37 -2.09 -6.68 -13.80
C GLY A 37 -3.06 -6.10 -14.82
N TYR A 38 -3.59 -6.96 -15.65
CA TYR A 38 -4.69 -6.61 -16.55
C TYR A 38 -6.00 -6.72 -15.80
N MET A 39 -6.86 -5.73 -15.97
CA MET A 39 -8.19 -5.74 -15.39
C MET A 39 -9.13 -6.51 -16.31
N ASP A 40 -10.02 -7.26 -15.70
CA ASP A 40 -11.10 -7.91 -16.44
C ASP A 40 -12.18 -6.87 -16.74
N LEU A 41 -12.53 -6.72 -18.02
CA LEU A 41 -13.49 -5.71 -18.47
C LEU A 41 -14.16 -6.12 -19.81
N ASP A 42 -15.35 -5.63 -20.01
CA ASP A 42 -16.01 -5.65 -21.32
C ASP A 42 -15.70 -4.34 -22.07
N PRO A 43 -15.26 -4.41 -23.37
CA PRO A 43 -14.93 -3.22 -24.12
C PRO A 43 -16.11 -2.23 -24.23
N SER A 44 -15.90 -1.00 -23.76
CA SER A 44 -16.95 0.04 -23.70
C SER A 44 -16.35 1.44 -23.76
N VAL A 45 -17.14 2.43 -24.18
CA VAL A 45 -16.78 3.84 -24.11
C VAL A 45 -16.72 4.35 -22.67
N THR A 46 -17.41 3.67 -21.75
CA THR A 46 -17.27 3.79 -20.29
C THR A 46 -16.90 2.42 -19.77
N ALA A 47 -15.60 2.14 -19.66
CA ALA A 47 -15.09 0.85 -19.22
C ALA A 47 -14.82 0.87 -17.72
N GLU A 48 -15.32 -0.15 -17.04
CA GLU A 48 -15.08 -0.42 -15.63
C GLU A 48 -14.24 -1.69 -15.52
N GLY A 49 -13.18 -1.67 -14.72
CA GLY A 49 -12.31 -2.82 -14.52
C GLY A 49 -11.95 -3.03 -13.07
N GLU A 50 -11.73 -4.30 -12.72
CA GLU A 50 -11.32 -4.74 -11.40
C GLU A 50 -10.04 -5.58 -11.45
N PHE A 51 -9.17 -5.43 -10.45
CA PHE A 51 -7.99 -6.25 -10.27
C PHE A 51 -7.80 -6.63 -8.81
N PHE A 52 -7.54 -7.91 -8.56
CA PHE A 52 -7.27 -8.45 -7.23
C PHE A 52 -5.79 -8.77 -7.08
N LEU A 53 -5.09 -8.02 -6.21
CA LEU A 53 -3.75 -8.38 -5.77
C LEU A 53 -3.84 -9.39 -4.63
N ASN A 54 -3.33 -10.60 -4.84
CA ASN A 54 -3.23 -11.59 -3.77
C ASN A 54 -2.05 -11.25 -2.84
N THR A 55 -2.34 -10.83 -1.61
CA THR A 55 -1.37 -10.47 -0.59
C THR A 55 -1.10 -11.60 0.42
N ALA A 56 -1.87 -12.69 0.36
CA ALA A 56 -1.81 -13.82 1.30
C ALA A 56 -0.84 -14.93 0.87
N GLY A 57 0.05 -14.65 -0.07
CA GLY A 57 1.03 -15.63 -0.56
C GLY A 57 2.05 -16.02 0.51
N SER A 58 2.71 -17.19 0.33
CA SER A 58 3.84 -17.61 1.18
C SER A 58 5.17 -17.09 0.63
N GLY A 59 6.11 -16.79 1.52
CA GLY A 59 7.46 -16.36 1.12
C GLY A 59 7.48 -14.95 0.51
N ALA A 60 8.05 -14.81 -0.69
CA ALA A 60 8.23 -13.52 -1.35
C ALA A 60 6.91 -12.83 -1.79
N SER A 61 5.81 -13.57 -1.83
CA SER A 61 4.48 -13.05 -2.21
C SER A 61 3.70 -12.49 -1.03
N PHE A 62 4.16 -12.69 0.21
CA PHE A 62 3.49 -12.14 1.38
C PHE A 62 3.72 -10.64 1.49
N VAL A 63 2.63 -9.90 1.59
CA VAL A 63 2.64 -8.45 1.83
C VAL A 63 2.06 -8.18 3.20
N PRO A 64 2.88 -7.78 4.18
CA PRO A 64 2.39 -7.51 5.52
C PRO A 64 1.50 -6.25 5.57
N PRO A 65 0.47 -6.23 6.44
CA PRO A 65 -0.24 -5.00 6.75
C PRO A 65 0.71 -3.88 7.21
N GLY A 66 0.40 -2.65 6.84
CA GLY A 66 1.30 -1.50 7.03
C GLY A 66 2.21 -1.20 5.83
N THR A 67 2.22 -2.07 4.81
CA THR A 67 2.98 -1.83 3.58
C THR A 67 2.38 -0.66 2.80
N ALA A 68 3.23 0.29 2.42
CA ALA A 68 2.85 1.39 1.54
C ALA A 68 3.00 0.97 0.07
N PHE A 69 1.99 1.31 -0.72
CA PHE A 69 1.94 1.10 -2.16
C PHE A 69 1.76 2.43 -2.89
N THR A 70 2.34 2.52 -4.08
CA THR A 70 1.87 3.42 -5.12
C THR A 70 1.21 2.63 -6.23
N TYR A 71 0.21 3.23 -6.86
CA TYR A 71 -0.44 2.62 -8.01
C TYR A 71 -0.91 3.67 -9.02
N SER A 72 -0.97 3.26 -10.27
CA SER A 72 -1.56 4.02 -11.37
C SER A 72 -2.24 3.08 -12.34
N PHE A 73 -3.12 3.62 -13.15
CA PHE A 73 -3.78 2.87 -14.21
C PHE A 73 -3.39 3.41 -15.57
N GLU A 74 -3.31 2.53 -16.54
CA GLU A 74 -3.23 2.85 -17.96
C GLU A 74 -4.40 2.17 -18.68
N ALA A 75 -5.15 2.92 -19.47
CA ALA A 75 -6.21 2.39 -20.32
C ALA A 75 -5.86 2.62 -21.78
N ARG A 76 -6.16 1.64 -22.63
CA ARG A 76 -6.02 1.71 -24.08
C ARG A 76 -7.39 1.50 -24.72
N ASN A 77 -7.69 2.27 -25.76
CA ASN A 77 -8.89 2.09 -26.54
C ASN A 77 -8.59 1.41 -27.91
N VAL A 78 -9.63 0.95 -28.58
CA VAL A 78 -9.52 0.28 -29.89
C VAL A 78 -8.95 1.19 -31.00
N ALA A 79 -8.93 2.51 -30.82
CA ALA A 79 -8.29 3.45 -31.72
C ALA A 79 -6.76 3.58 -31.48
N GLY A 80 -6.25 2.98 -30.39
CA GLY A 80 -4.85 2.99 -30.01
C GLY A 80 -4.45 4.17 -29.11
N ASP A 81 -5.43 4.98 -28.65
CA ASP A 81 -5.14 6.05 -27.69
C ASP A 81 -4.86 5.45 -26.32
N VAL A 82 -3.91 6.06 -25.60
CA VAL A 82 -3.52 5.64 -24.26
C VAL A 82 -3.80 6.77 -23.27
N MET A 83 -4.51 6.42 -22.21
CA MET A 83 -4.83 7.30 -21.09
C MET A 83 -4.16 6.78 -19.82
N ARG A 84 -3.55 7.67 -19.02
CA ARG A 84 -2.91 7.31 -17.75
C ARG A 84 -3.43 8.17 -16.62
N THR A 85 -3.63 7.54 -15.45
CA THR A 85 -3.92 8.27 -14.22
C THR A 85 -2.63 8.78 -13.58
N THR A 86 -2.75 9.78 -12.70
CA THR A 86 -1.67 10.12 -11.76
C THR A 86 -1.48 8.98 -10.77
N GLU A 87 -0.25 8.83 -10.26
CA GLU A 87 0.04 7.90 -9.19
C GLU A 87 -0.72 8.28 -7.90
N LYS A 88 -1.21 7.26 -7.21
CA LYS A 88 -1.84 7.37 -5.90
C LYS A 88 -1.12 6.48 -4.91
N GLU A 89 -1.14 6.88 -3.64
CA GLU A 89 -0.56 6.11 -2.54
C GLU A 89 -1.65 5.56 -1.63
N PHE A 90 -1.42 4.38 -1.08
CA PHE A 90 -2.22 3.83 0.01
C PHE A 90 -1.38 2.92 0.90
N ILE A 91 -1.85 2.73 2.13
CA ILE A 91 -1.26 1.79 3.08
C ILE A 91 -2.19 0.58 3.13
N TYR A 92 -1.61 -0.61 2.89
CA TYR A 92 -2.35 -1.86 3.01
C TYR A 92 -2.66 -2.15 4.47
N LEU A 93 -3.95 -2.21 4.80
CA LEU A 93 -4.43 -2.48 6.15
C LEU A 93 -5.19 -3.80 6.19
N ASP A 94 -5.11 -4.49 7.32
CA ASP A 94 -5.90 -5.69 7.59
C ASP A 94 -7.39 -5.32 7.72
N GLN A 95 -8.18 -5.71 6.74
CA GLN A 95 -9.59 -5.33 6.62
C GLN A 95 -10.51 -5.91 7.69
N ARG A 96 -10.00 -6.79 8.56
CA ARG A 96 -10.78 -7.34 9.68
C ARG A 96 -11.03 -6.32 10.79
N PHE A 97 -10.32 -5.18 10.79
CA PHE A 97 -10.38 -4.17 11.84
C PHE A 97 -10.55 -2.77 11.25
N GLU A 98 -11.26 -1.93 11.99
CA GLU A 98 -11.36 -0.50 11.72
C GLU A 98 -10.13 0.21 12.32
N TRP A 99 -9.15 0.50 11.47
CA TRP A 99 -7.91 1.11 11.88
C TRP A 99 -8.03 2.62 12.01
N THR A 100 -7.44 3.14 13.09
CA THR A 100 -7.15 4.56 13.29
C THR A 100 -5.64 4.75 13.32
N SER A 101 -5.13 5.93 13.00
CA SER A 101 -3.70 6.20 13.03
C SER A 101 -3.35 7.44 13.84
N LEU A 102 -2.18 7.39 14.48
CA LEU A 102 -1.47 8.52 15.06
C LEU A 102 -0.12 8.63 14.38
N SER A 103 0.30 9.84 14.00
CA SER A 103 1.56 10.05 13.28
C SER A 103 2.36 11.20 13.86
N ASN A 104 3.68 11.06 13.80
CA ASN A 104 4.64 12.12 14.11
C ASN A 104 5.86 11.97 13.20
N GLY A 105 6.07 12.96 12.32
CA GLY A 105 7.11 12.89 11.30
C GLY A 105 6.93 11.68 10.37
N SER A 106 7.96 10.86 10.26
CA SER A 106 7.98 9.65 9.42
C SER A 106 7.32 8.43 10.07
N ILE A 107 6.87 8.52 11.34
CA ILE A 107 6.34 7.37 12.09
C ILE A 107 4.84 7.44 12.19
N SER A 108 4.17 6.34 11.85
CA SER A 108 2.72 6.17 12.00
C SER A 108 2.41 4.90 12.78
N ILE A 109 1.57 5.03 13.80
CA ILE A 109 1.04 3.90 14.59
C ILE A 109 -0.40 3.67 14.15
N PHE A 110 -0.70 2.51 13.59
CA PHE A 110 -2.05 2.07 13.28
C PHE A 110 -2.57 1.20 14.40
N TYR A 111 -3.73 1.53 14.94
CA TYR A 111 -4.37 0.82 16.05
C TYR A 111 -5.87 0.72 15.83
N TYR A 112 -6.56 -0.09 16.62
CA TYR A 112 -8.03 -0.23 16.59
C TYR A 112 -8.60 -0.47 17.97
N GLY A 113 -9.90 -0.14 18.13
CA GLY A 113 -10.61 -0.21 19.41
C GLY A 113 -10.13 0.84 20.43
N PRO A 114 -10.45 0.68 21.72
CA PRO A 114 -10.20 1.71 22.75
C PRO A 114 -8.74 1.67 23.25
N THR A 115 -7.76 1.73 22.37
CA THR A 115 -6.32 1.60 22.69
C THR A 115 -5.49 2.82 22.32
N GLU A 116 -6.12 3.99 22.15
CA GLU A 116 -5.46 5.24 21.76
C GLU A 116 -4.31 5.63 22.70
N ASN A 117 -4.51 5.56 24.03
CA ASN A 117 -3.45 5.88 25.00
C ASN A 117 -2.21 4.99 24.82
N ARG A 118 -2.40 3.71 24.49
CA ARG A 118 -1.30 2.79 24.20
C ARG A 118 -0.61 3.17 22.90
N ALA A 119 -1.37 3.50 21.85
CA ALA A 119 -0.84 3.93 20.58
C ALA A 119 -0.04 5.23 20.73
N GLN A 120 -0.50 6.17 21.54
CA GLN A 120 0.22 7.41 21.84
C GLN A 120 1.57 7.13 22.51
N GLN A 121 1.61 6.27 23.53
CA GLN A 121 2.85 5.87 24.19
C GLN A 121 3.81 5.16 23.22
N MET A 122 3.29 4.29 22.35
CA MET A 122 4.09 3.64 21.32
C MET A 122 4.70 4.66 20.35
N LEU A 123 3.92 5.66 19.93
CA LEU A 123 4.40 6.72 19.04
C LEU A 123 5.54 7.51 19.69
N GLU A 124 5.36 7.95 20.93
CA GLU A 124 6.39 8.71 21.69
C GLU A 124 7.69 7.93 21.82
N VAL A 125 7.63 6.66 22.23
CA VAL A 125 8.79 5.79 22.35
C VAL A 125 9.46 5.52 21.01
N SER A 126 8.66 5.34 19.95
CA SER A 126 9.18 5.10 18.60
C SER A 126 9.92 6.31 18.05
N VAL A 127 9.38 7.53 18.24
CA VAL A 127 10.03 8.78 17.84
C VAL A 127 11.39 8.93 18.56
N GLN A 128 11.41 8.80 19.87
CA GLN A 128 12.65 8.90 20.67
C GLN A 128 13.68 7.83 20.26
N SER A 129 13.21 6.62 19.91
CA SER A 129 14.10 5.54 19.48
C SER A 129 14.72 5.83 18.11
N VAL A 130 13.91 6.31 17.17
CA VAL A 130 14.39 6.67 15.83
C VAL A 130 15.37 7.84 15.90
N GLU A 131 15.06 8.90 16.65
CA GLU A 131 15.97 10.04 16.86
C GLU A 131 17.34 9.58 17.41
N ARG A 132 17.32 8.77 18.47
CA ARG A 132 18.56 8.24 19.06
C ARG A 132 19.36 7.36 18.08
N MET A 133 18.67 6.51 17.31
CA MET A 133 19.33 5.64 16.34
C MET A 133 19.89 6.44 15.16
N SER A 134 19.18 7.47 14.72
CA SER A 134 19.61 8.37 13.64
C SER A 134 20.89 9.10 14.03
N ASP A 135 20.98 9.59 15.27
CA ASP A 135 22.18 10.24 15.80
C ASP A 135 23.39 9.29 15.86
N VAL A 136 23.16 8.03 16.31
CA VAL A 136 24.24 7.02 16.42
C VAL A 136 24.72 6.53 15.06
N LEU A 137 23.80 6.41 14.09
CA LEU A 137 24.10 5.86 12.76
C LEU A 137 24.42 6.93 11.72
N ASP A 138 24.36 8.23 12.10
CA ASP A 138 24.52 9.38 11.19
C ASP A 138 23.60 9.31 9.97
N VAL A 139 22.31 8.94 10.20
CA VAL A 139 21.28 8.83 9.17
C VAL A 139 20.30 9.98 9.33
N SER A 140 20.22 10.85 8.33
CA SER A 140 19.35 12.04 8.36
C SER A 140 17.97 11.82 7.71
N ASP A 141 17.83 10.82 6.86
CA ASP A 141 16.58 10.51 6.16
C ASP A 141 16.08 9.12 6.56
N VAL A 142 15.14 9.12 7.50
CA VAL A 142 14.41 7.90 7.88
C VAL A 142 13.09 7.93 7.14
N GLY A 143 12.96 7.07 6.15
CA GLY A 143 11.72 6.92 5.39
C GLY A 143 10.52 6.54 6.27
N PRO A 144 9.31 6.46 5.72
CA PRO A 144 8.09 6.22 6.49
C PRO A 144 8.13 4.86 7.20
N ILE A 145 7.84 4.88 8.50
CA ILE A 145 7.74 3.69 9.37
C ILE A 145 6.29 3.52 9.79
N ASN A 146 5.65 2.46 9.32
CA ASN A 146 4.30 2.10 9.70
C ASN A 146 4.32 0.95 10.71
N ILE A 147 3.76 1.19 11.90
CA ILE A 147 3.69 0.20 12.97
C ILE A 147 2.24 -0.21 13.18
N MET A 148 1.96 -1.53 13.02
CA MET A 148 0.64 -2.10 13.20
C MET A 148 0.49 -2.61 14.64
N ALA A 149 -0.28 -1.90 15.47
CA ALA A 149 -0.50 -2.23 16.88
C ALA A 149 -1.69 -3.18 17.04
N TYR A 150 -1.46 -4.48 16.88
CA TYR A 150 -2.46 -5.50 17.16
C TYR A 150 -2.74 -5.65 18.66
N ASN A 151 -4.00 -5.86 19.05
CA ASN A 151 -4.40 -5.98 20.45
C ASN A 151 -3.97 -7.32 21.08
N ASN A 152 -3.74 -8.34 20.26
CA ASN A 152 -3.25 -9.65 20.73
C ASN A 152 -2.59 -10.42 19.57
N TYR A 153 -1.84 -11.47 19.95
CA TYR A 153 -1.10 -12.32 19.02
C TYR A 153 -2.00 -13.01 17.97
N ARG A 154 -3.20 -13.45 18.34
CA ARG A 154 -4.11 -14.15 17.41
C ARG A 154 -4.59 -13.24 16.29
N HIS A 155 -4.77 -11.96 16.57
CA HIS A 155 -5.13 -10.98 15.57
C HIS A 155 -3.98 -10.73 14.58
N MET A 156 -2.75 -10.72 15.06
CA MET A 156 -1.56 -10.54 14.22
C MET A 156 -1.30 -11.75 13.32
N VAL A 157 -1.40 -12.97 13.83
CA VAL A 157 -1.07 -14.20 13.05
C VAL A 157 -2.10 -14.50 11.97
N GLY A 158 -3.32 -14.01 12.11
CA GLY A 158 -4.36 -14.16 11.09
C GLY A 158 -4.37 -13.07 10.01
N ALA A 159 -3.34 -12.20 9.99
CA ALA A 159 -3.22 -11.08 9.05
C ALA A 159 -2.62 -11.53 7.72
#